data_d1cc6e7d98b35b3fd7edbf1b0bd3f56b
#
_entry.id   d1cc6e7d98b35b3fd7edbf1b0bd3f56b
#
_cell.length_a   1.000
_cell.length_b   1.000
_cell.length_c   1.000
_cell.angle_alpha   90.00
_cell.angle_beta   90.00
_cell.angle_gamma   90.00
#
_symmetry.space_group_name_H-M   'P 1'
#
loop_
_entity.id
_entity.type
_entity.pdbx_description
1 polymer ?
#
loop_
_entity_poly.entity_id
_entity_poly.type
_entity_poly.pdbx_seq_one_letter_code
_entity_poly.pdbx_strand_id
1 'polypeptide(L)'
;VTNGYLIDEKVVLLFKKARITKCQITLDGIKENHDKRRFTCNGDGSFDVIISNLEKYGKDLPHTVIRVNVDKTNLNAVSDLKLYFKQKGLSNLEIIPAPTRTTFDCYSKDYCFSSSEYYSWEREQIKKGYDELIIKSVPSIRGNNCVANTKNGFVVDPDGDLYKCWCDIGVKNYSIG
;
A
#
# COMPACT_ATOMS: atom_id res chain seq x y z
N VAL A 1 -6.12 5.26 -2.43
CA VAL A 1 -4.78 4.96 -1.88
C VAL A 1 -4.30 6.19 -1.14
N THR A 2 -3.72 6.03 0.04
CA THR A 2 -3.20 7.14 0.86
C THR A 2 -1.96 6.69 1.63
N ASN A 3 -1.16 7.65 2.12
CA ASN A 3 -0.10 7.38 3.09
C ASN A 3 -0.63 7.24 4.54
N GLY A 4 -1.88 7.65 4.79
CA GLY A 4 -2.50 7.55 6.11
C GLY A 4 -2.15 8.68 7.09
N TYR A 5 -1.23 9.57 6.75
CA TYR A 5 -0.69 10.59 7.65
C TYR A 5 -1.74 11.65 8.06
N LEU A 6 -2.58 12.06 7.11
CA LEU A 6 -3.60 13.09 7.34
C LEU A 6 -5.00 12.54 7.64
N ILE A 7 -5.12 11.26 8.00
CA ILE A 7 -6.42 10.70 8.38
C ILE A 7 -6.85 11.30 9.72
N ASP A 8 -7.96 12.00 9.67
CA ASP A 8 -8.65 12.60 10.81
C ASP A 8 -10.17 12.38 10.70
N GLU A 9 -10.94 12.93 11.62
CA GLU A 9 -12.39 12.85 11.60
C GLU A 9 -13.02 13.43 10.33
N LYS A 10 -12.45 14.51 9.80
CA LYS A 10 -12.96 15.16 8.57
C LYS A 10 -12.76 14.24 7.36
N VAL A 11 -11.59 13.58 7.27
CA VAL A 11 -11.30 12.61 6.20
C VAL A 11 -12.23 11.40 6.30
N VAL A 12 -12.51 10.90 7.52
CA VAL A 12 -13.47 9.80 7.73
C VAL A 12 -14.87 10.19 7.26
N LEU A 13 -15.33 11.38 7.63
CA LEU A 13 -16.63 11.90 7.18
C LEU A 13 -16.68 12.08 5.65
N LEU A 14 -15.60 12.56 5.06
CA LEU A 14 -15.47 12.69 3.60
C LEU A 14 -15.56 11.32 2.91
N PHE A 15 -14.87 10.30 3.44
CA PHE A 15 -14.93 8.94 2.90
C PHE A 15 -16.35 8.37 2.96
N LYS A 16 -17.06 8.57 4.08
CA LYS A 16 -18.46 8.17 4.23
C LYS A 16 -19.37 8.90 3.21
N LYS A 17 -19.23 10.21 3.08
CA LYS A 17 -20.00 11.03 2.12
C LYS A 17 -19.72 10.65 0.67
N ALA A 18 -18.48 10.41 0.32
CA ALA A 18 -18.06 9.99 -1.02
C ALA A 18 -18.31 8.49 -1.30
N ARG A 19 -18.87 7.74 -0.33
CA ARG A 19 -19.13 6.30 -0.43
C ARG A 19 -17.90 5.49 -0.82
N ILE A 20 -16.74 5.84 -0.27
CA ILE A 20 -15.51 5.09 -0.48
C ILE A 20 -15.68 3.69 0.15
N THR A 21 -15.47 2.64 -0.65
CA THR A 21 -15.66 1.26 -0.21
C THR A 21 -14.38 0.60 0.23
N LYS A 22 -13.23 1.07 -0.26
CA LYS A 22 -11.93 0.48 0.08
C LYS A 22 -10.87 1.56 0.22
N CYS A 23 -10.04 1.44 1.25
CA CYS A 23 -8.86 2.27 1.50
C CYS A 23 -7.60 1.40 1.45
N GLN A 24 -6.54 1.91 0.86
CA GLN A 24 -5.22 1.30 0.95
C GLN A 24 -4.26 2.29 1.58
N ILE A 25 -3.63 1.87 2.68
CA ILE A 25 -2.61 2.64 3.37
C ILE A 25 -1.27 1.93 3.20
N THR A 26 -0.19 2.67 2.97
CA THR A 26 1.14 2.07 2.78
C THR A 26 1.98 2.23 4.04
N LEU A 27 2.44 1.08 4.57
CA LEU A 27 3.45 0.99 5.63
C LEU A 27 4.57 0.07 5.15
N ASP A 28 5.82 0.53 5.14
CA ASP A 28 6.95 -0.26 4.59
C ASP A 28 7.65 -1.12 5.67
N GLY A 29 6.92 -1.47 6.72
CA GLY A 29 7.36 -2.25 7.88
C GLY A 29 7.06 -1.55 9.19
N ILE A 30 7.70 -1.97 10.28
CA ILE A 30 7.68 -1.28 11.57
C ILE A 30 8.45 0.05 11.48
N LYS A 31 8.42 0.84 12.55
CA LYS A 31 8.95 2.22 12.59
C LYS A 31 10.34 2.37 11.96
N GLU A 32 11.27 1.51 12.33
CA GLU A 32 12.67 1.59 11.88
C GLU A 32 12.82 1.42 10.36
N ASN A 33 11.96 0.61 9.74
CA ASN A 33 11.98 0.39 8.30
C ASN A 33 11.16 1.47 7.57
N HIS A 34 10.00 1.81 8.13
CA HIS A 34 9.09 2.78 7.52
C HIS A 34 9.69 4.18 7.48
N ASP A 35 10.17 4.69 8.61
CA ASP A 35 10.65 6.09 8.73
C ASP A 35 11.95 6.36 7.95
N LYS A 36 12.75 5.32 7.66
CA LYS A 36 13.90 5.44 6.74
C LYS A 36 13.49 5.73 5.29
N ARG A 37 12.26 5.39 4.91
CA ARG A 37 11.75 5.47 3.54
C ARG A 37 10.69 6.55 3.38
N ARG A 38 9.93 6.82 4.45
CA ARG A 38 8.78 7.72 4.45
C ARG A 38 8.88 8.68 5.63
N PHE A 39 9.46 9.79 5.34
CA PHE A 39 9.59 10.92 6.27
C PHE A 39 8.83 12.14 5.74
N THR A 40 8.54 13.06 6.63
CA THR A 40 7.92 14.35 6.30
C THR A 40 8.95 15.28 5.62
N CYS A 41 8.50 16.38 5.06
CA CYS A 41 9.39 17.39 4.50
C CYS A 41 10.37 17.99 5.53
N ASN A 42 10.08 17.86 6.82
CA ASN A 42 10.96 18.30 7.91
C ASN A 42 11.96 17.21 8.34
N GLY A 43 11.89 16.01 7.74
CA GLY A 43 12.74 14.87 8.09
C GLY A 43 12.20 13.99 9.24
N ASP A 44 11.05 14.32 9.82
CA ASP A 44 10.45 13.53 10.88
C ASP A 44 9.84 12.23 10.32
N GLY A 45 9.88 11.15 11.11
CA GLY A 45 9.22 9.89 10.74
C GLY A 45 7.70 10.03 10.71
N SER A 46 7.06 9.26 9.84
CA SER A 46 5.59 9.30 9.68
C SER A 46 4.87 8.12 10.35
N PHE A 47 5.58 7.08 10.78
CA PHE A 47 5.01 5.84 11.28
C PHE A 47 4.07 6.04 12.48
N ASP A 48 4.53 6.73 13.53
CA ASP A 48 3.77 6.89 14.78
C ASP A 48 2.47 7.65 14.55
N VAL A 49 2.48 8.66 13.69
CA VAL A 49 1.28 9.42 13.32
C VAL A 49 0.29 8.52 12.59
N ILE A 50 0.75 7.70 11.64
CA ILE A 50 -0.12 6.79 10.89
C ILE A 50 -0.72 5.73 11.83
N ILE A 51 0.06 5.16 12.75
CA ILE A 51 -0.42 4.19 13.73
C ILE A 51 -1.46 4.82 14.66
N SER A 52 -1.18 6.01 15.18
CA SER A 52 -2.15 6.75 16.03
C SER A 52 -3.47 6.99 15.29
N ASN A 53 -3.41 7.35 14.01
CA ASN A 53 -4.61 7.54 13.19
C ASN A 53 -5.37 6.22 12.99
N LEU A 54 -4.66 5.10 12.78
CA LEU A 54 -5.28 3.78 12.66
C LEU A 54 -5.92 3.31 13.98
N GLU A 55 -5.25 3.52 15.12
CA GLU A 55 -5.79 3.20 16.44
C GLU A 55 -7.08 4.01 16.71
N LYS A 56 -7.10 5.28 16.35
CA LYS A 56 -8.22 6.19 16.61
C LYS A 56 -9.37 6.04 15.64
N TYR A 57 -9.08 5.94 14.35
CA TYR A 57 -10.08 6.04 13.28
C TYR A 57 -10.26 4.74 12.48
N GLY A 58 -9.41 3.74 12.69
CA GLY A 58 -9.37 2.54 11.83
C GLY A 58 -10.71 1.78 11.73
N LYS A 59 -11.52 1.81 12.81
CA LYS A 59 -12.86 1.19 12.82
C LYS A 59 -13.89 1.93 11.97
N ASP A 60 -13.67 3.21 11.76
CA ASP A 60 -14.56 4.10 10.99
C ASP A 60 -14.17 4.22 9.53
N LEU A 61 -12.96 3.76 9.19
CA LEU A 61 -12.50 3.70 7.82
C LEU A 61 -13.25 2.63 7.01
N PRO A 62 -13.37 2.79 5.67
CA PRO A 62 -13.85 1.72 4.82
C PRO A 62 -12.92 0.52 4.91
N HIS A 63 -13.27 -0.60 4.25
CA HIS A 63 -12.40 -1.78 4.22
C HIS A 63 -10.94 -1.37 3.93
N THR A 64 -10.12 -1.45 4.96
CA THR A 64 -8.75 -0.90 4.92
C THR A 64 -7.73 -2.01 4.82
N VAL A 65 -6.85 -1.86 3.84
CA VAL A 65 -5.76 -2.78 3.55
C VAL A 65 -4.43 -2.05 3.75
N ILE A 66 -3.53 -2.66 4.49
CA ILE A 66 -2.17 -2.17 4.66
C ILE A 66 -1.27 -2.80 3.60
N ARG A 67 -0.78 -1.98 2.68
CA ARG A 67 0.20 -2.39 1.68
C ARG A 67 1.61 -2.24 2.23
N VAL A 68 2.39 -3.30 2.18
CA VAL A 68 3.82 -3.28 2.52
C VAL A 68 4.62 -3.42 1.23
N ASN A 69 5.36 -2.38 0.85
CA ASN A 69 6.31 -2.51 -0.24
C ASN A 69 7.54 -3.26 0.27
N VAL A 70 7.79 -4.42 -0.32
CA VAL A 70 8.88 -5.32 0.09
C VAL A 70 9.97 -5.33 -0.97
N ASP A 71 11.21 -5.22 -0.51
CA ASP A 71 12.41 -5.38 -1.29
C ASP A 71 13.49 -6.12 -0.49
N LYS A 72 14.72 -6.20 -1.01
CA LYS A 72 15.83 -6.92 -0.38
C LYS A 72 16.27 -6.35 0.98
N THR A 73 15.89 -5.11 1.30
CA THR A 73 16.32 -4.42 2.53
C THR A 73 15.32 -4.54 3.68
N ASN A 74 14.10 -5.04 3.44
CA ASN A 74 13.06 -5.19 4.46
C ASN A 74 12.31 -6.53 4.40
N LEU A 75 13.02 -7.62 4.21
CA LEU A 75 12.48 -8.97 4.00
C LEU A 75 11.49 -9.43 5.08
N ASN A 76 11.66 -8.98 6.32
CA ASN A 76 10.80 -9.33 7.46
C ASN A 76 9.68 -8.31 7.72
N ALA A 77 9.57 -7.26 6.91
CA ALA A 77 8.64 -6.15 7.16
C ALA A 77 7.18 -6.59 7.37
N VAL A 78 6.74 -7.63 6.65
CA VAL A 78 5.37 -8.16 6.77
C VAL A 78 5.18 -8.87 8.09
N SER A 79 6.10 -9.77 8.47
CA SER A 79 6.03 -10.53 9.73
C SER A 79 6.11 -9.62 10.95
N ASP A 80 7.04 -8.67 10.92
CA ASP A 80 7.26 -7.74 12.02
C ASP A 80 6.06 -6.82 12.20
N LEU A 81 5.48 -6.33 11.09
CA LEU A 81 4.29 -5.49 11.14
C LEU A 81 3.05 -6.27 11.62
N LYS A 82 2.88 -7.54 11.23
CA LYS A 82 1.80 -8.40 11.74
C LYS A 82 1.91 -8.59 13.26
N LEU A 83 3.12 -8.86 13.76
CA LEU A 83 3.36 -9.00 15.19
C LEU A 83 3.06 -7.69 15.93
N TYR A 84 3.54 -6.57 15.41
CA TYR A 84 3.27 -5.24 15.96
C TYR A 84 1.77 -4.93 16.01
N PHE A 85 1.03 -5.20 14.93
CA PHE A 85 -0.42 -4.99 14.87
C PHE A 85 -1.18 -5.87 15.87
N LYS A 86 -0.71 -7.11 16.09
CA LYS A 86 -1.29 -7.99 17.12
C LYS A 86 -1.14 -7.38 18.52
N GLN A 87 0.02 -6.80 18.82
CA GLN A 87 0.28 -6.15 20.11
C GLN A 87 -0.55 -4.88 20.29
N LYS A 88 -0.86 -4.17 19.19
CA LYS A 88 -1.61 -2.92 19.18
C LYS A 88 -3.13 -3.10 19.04
N GLY A 89 -3.63 -4.33 18.94
CA GLY A 89 -5.04 -4.59 18.73
C GLY A 89 -5.56 -4.24 17.34
N LEU A 90 -4.67 -4.13 16.35
CA LEU A 90 -4.97 -3.80 14.95
C LEU A 90 -5.00 -5.05 14.04
N SER A 91 -5.17 -6.25 14.61
CA SER A 91 -5.14 -7.53 13.88
C SER A 91 -6.25 -7.69 12.84
N ASN A 92 -7.27 -6.84 12.88
CA ASN A 92 -8.36 -6.81 11.91
C ASN A 92 -7.95 -6.17 10.56
N LEU A 93 -6.80 -5.50 10.49
CA LEU A 93 -6.31 -4.89 9.26
C LEU A 93 -5.58 -5.92 8.40
N GLU A 94 -6.05 -6.07 7.17
CA GLU A 94 -5.41 -6.95 6.19
C GLU A 94 -4.05 -6.37 5.78
N ILE A 95 -2.97 -7.19 5.81
CA ILE A 95 -1.64 -6.79 5.37
C ILE A 95 -1.31 -7.48 4.05
N ILE A 96 -1.03 -6.70 3.01
CA ILE A 96 -0.71 -7.20 1.67
C ILE A 96 0.72 -6.81 1.30
N PRO A 97 1.63 -7.78 1.11
CA PRO A 97 2.94 -7.50 0.55
C PRO A 97 2.84 -7.15 -0.94
N ALA A 98 3.70 -6.27 -1.38
CA ALA A 98 3.87 -5.93 -2.79
C ALA A 98 5.36 -5.79 -3.11
N PRO A 99 5.86 -6.49 -4.14
CA PRO A 99 7.26 -6.34 -4.53
C PRO A 99 7.51 -4.93 -5.05
N THR A 100 8.59 -4.33 -4.58
CA THR A 100 9.09 -3.09 -5.17
C THR A 100 9.72 -3.43 -6.52
N ARG A 101 9.26 -2.77 -7.57
CA ARG A 101 9.75 -2.93 -8.94
C ARG A 101 10.26 -1.60 -9.46
N THR A 102 11.33 -1.62 -10.23
CA THR A 102 11.78 -0.46 -10.98
C THR A 102 10.89 -0.32 -12.22
N THR A 103 9.96 0.60 -12.20
CA THR A 103 9.22 1.02 -13.41
C THR A 103 9.85 2.25 -14.05
N PHE A 104 10.57 3.04 -13.27
CA PHE A 104 11.33 4.23 -13.69
C PHE A 104 12.66 4.25 -12.93
N ASP A 105 13.64 5.00 -13.42
CA ASP A 105 15.00 5.07 -12.86
C ASP A 105 15.10 5.74 -11.46
N CYS A 106 13.97 5.93 -10.77
CA CYS A 106 13.89 6.62 -9.49
C CYS A 106 14.20 5.73 -8.27
N TYR A 107 14.42 4.43 -8.46
CA TYR A 107 14.74 3.50 -7.36
C TYR A 107 15.90 2.59 -7.75
N SER A 108 16.85 2.37 -6.83
CA SER A 108 18.01 1.54 -7.12
C SER A 108 17.62 0.10 -7.46
N LYS A 109 18.09 -0.39 -8.61
CA LYS A 109 17.90 -1.78 -9.07
C LYS A 109 18.48 -2.79 -8.07
N ASP A 110 19.47 -2.39 -7.27
CA ASP A 110 20.16 -3.26 -6.31
C ASP A 110 19.24 -3.71 -5.16
N TYR A 111 18.23 -2.91 -4.82
CA TYR A 111 17.28 -3.22 -3.75
C TYR A 111 16.05 -3.96 -4.24
N CYS A 112 15.70 -3.85 -5.52
CA CYS A 112 14.52 -4.48 -6.06
C CYS A 112 14.71 -5.98 -6.27
N PHE A 113 13.64 -6.73 -6.07
CA PHE A 113 13.61 -8.13 -6.47
C PHE A 113 13.57 -8.28 -7.98
N SER A 114 14.33 -9.25 -8.52
CA SER A 114 13.92 -9.94 -9.73
C SER A 114 12.65 -10.74 -9.49
N SER A 115 11.95 -11.13 -10.53
CA SER A 115 10.74 -11.95 -10.39
C SER A 115 11.01 -13.27 -9.66
N SER A 116 12.14 -13.94 -9.96
CA SER A 116 12.52 -15.20 -9.32
C SER A 116 12.83 -15.04 -7.83
N GLU A 117 13.53 -13.98 -7.45
CA GLU A 117 13.84 -13.68 -6.04
C GLU A 117 12.56 -13.40 -5.24
N TYR A 118 11.62 -12.61 -5.83
CA TYR A 118 10.34 -12.33 -5.16
C TYR A 118 9.52 -13.60 -4.95
N TYR A 119 9.39 -14.46 -5.96
CA TYR A 119 8.64 -15.71 -5.80
C TYR A 119 9.31 -16.68 -4.81
N SER A 120 10.64 -16.66 -4.72
CA SER A 120 11.35 -17.43 -3.69
C SER A 120 11.07 -16.92 -2.29
N TRP A 121 11.12 -15.61 -2.09
CA TRP A 121 10.72 -14.96 -0.84
C TRP A 121 9.25 -15.25 -0.48
N GLU A 122 8.32 -15.08 -1.41
CA GLU A 122 6.90 -15.34 -1.21
C GLU A 122 6.65 -16.79 -0.78
N ARG A 123 7.31 -17.75 -1.42
CA ARG A 123 7.23 -19.17 -1.05
C ARG A 123 7.72 -19.42 0.38
N GLU A 124 8.79 -18.77 0.81
CA GLU A 124 9.25 -18.88 2.19
C GLU A 124 8.27 -18.27 3.19
N GLN A 125 7.59 -17.17 2.84
CA GLN A 125 6.54 -16.62 3.69
C GLN A 125 5.35 -17.59 3.82
N ILE A 126 4.93 -18.23 2.73
CA ILE A 126 3.87 -19.24 2.75
C ILE A 126 4.24 -20.40 3.68
N LYS A 127 5.48 -20.92 3.60
CA LYS A 127 5.96 -21.98 4.52
C LYS A 127 5.93 -21.57 5.99
N LYS A 128 6.05 -20.26 6.28
CA LYS A 128 5.92 -19.70 7.63
C LYS A 128 4.47 -19.49 8.08
N GLY A 129 3.48 -19.94 7.30
CA GLY A 129 2.07 -19.86 7.66
C GLY A 129 1.38 -18.56 7.24
N TYR A 130 1.92 -17.84 6.25
CA TYR A 130 1.23 -16.69 5.67
C TYR A 130 0.31 -17.12 4.53
N ASP A 131 -0.75 -17.86 4.88
CA ASP A 131 -1.68 -18.50 3.93
C ASP A 131 -2.42 -17.50 3.03
N GLU A 132 -2.57 -16.26 3.46
CA GLU A 132 -3.18 -15.17 2.67
C GLU A 132 -2.42 -14.91 1.35
N LEU A 133 -1.14 -15.28 1.27
CA LEU A 133 -0.34 -15.18 0.06
C LEU A 133 -0.71 -16.27 -0.95
N ILE A 134 -1.18 -17.43 -0.50
CA ILE A 134 -1.58 -18.55 -1.38
C ILE A 134 -2.73 -18.13 -2.28
N ILE A 135 -3.75 -17.47 -1.72
CA ILE A 135 -4.93 -17.02 -2.47
C ILE A 135 -4.56 -16.04 -3.59
N LYS A 136 -3.51 -15.25 -3.39
CA LYS A 136 -3.03 -14.27 -4.39
C LYS A 136 -2.11 -14.88 -5.43
N SER A 137 -1.44 -15.98 -5.10
CA SER A 137 -0.56 -16.71 -6.01
C SER A 137 -1.32 -17.60 -6.98
N VAL A 138 -2.58 -17.93 -6.68
CA VAL A 138 -3.45 -18.70 -7.60
C VAL A 138 -4.01 -17.75 -8.65
N PRO A 139 -3.79 -18.00 -9.95
CA PRO A 139 -4.40 -17.22 -11.01
C PRO A 139 -5.93 -17.25 -10.87
N SER A 140 -6.52 -16.11 -10.52
CA SER A 140 -7.97 -15.96 -10.58
C SER A 140 -8.38 -15.55 -12.00
N ILE A 141 -9.54 -16.02 -12.46
CA ILE A 141 -10.19 -15.47 -13.66
C ILE A 141 -10.50 -14.02 -13.33
N ARG A 142 -9.65 -13.12 -13.78
CA ARG A 142 -9.88 -11.69 -13.66
C ARG A 142 -10.69 -11.25 -14.85
N GLY A 143 -11.96 -10.90 -14.63
CA GLY A 143 -12.66 -10.00 -15.56
C GLY A 143 -11.86 -8.69 -15.71
N ASN A 144 -12.25 -7.81 -16.59
CA ASN A 144 -11.60 -6.51 -16.89
C ASN A 144 -11.39 -5.68 -15.62
N ASN A 145 -10.29 -5.88 -14.91
CA ASN A 145 -10.02 -5.26 -13.61
C ASN A 145 -8.97 -4.14 -13.67
N CYS A 146 -8.48 -3.79 -14.86
CA CYS A 146 -7.59 -2.65 -15.01
C CYS A 146 -8.41 -1.38 -15.25
N VAL A 147 -8.15 -0.33 -14.48
CA VAL A 147 -8.80 0.98 -14.64
C VAL A 147 -8.66 1.49 -16.07
N ALA A 148 -7.51 1.27 -16.71
CA ALA A 148 -7.27 1.67 -18.10
C ALA A 148 -8.27 1.06 -19.10
N ASN A 149 -8.78 -0.14 -18.82
CA ASN A 149 -9.71 -0.88 -19.68
C ASN A 149 -11.19 -0.63 -19.34
N THR A 150 -11.48 0.17 -18.32
CA THR A 150 -12.87 0.45 -17.91
C THR A 150 -13.32 1.81 -18.43
N LYS A 151 -14.55 1.88 -18.98
CA LYS A 151 -15.09 3.14 -19.53
C LYS A 151 -15.14 4.24 -18.48
N ASN A 152 -15.59 3.93 -17.26
CA ASN A 152 -15.87 4.89 -16.20
C ASN A 152 -14.83 4.83 -15.06
N GLY A 153 -13.68 4.19 -15.28
CA GLY A 153 -12.60 4.15 -14.31
C GLY A 153 -11.54 5.20 -14.62
N PHE A 154 -11.15 5.96 -13.61
CA PHE A 154 -10.16 7.02 -13.71
C PHE A 154 -9.23 6.96 -12.50
N VAL A 155 -8.02 7.47 -12.67
CA VAL A 155 -7.09 7.79 -11.60
C VAL A 155 -7.03 9.30 -11.51
N VAL A 156 -7.20 9.85 -10.32
CA VAL A 156 -7.14 11.28 -10.05
C VAL A 156 -5.85 11.53 -9.28
N ASP A 157 -5.03 12.46 -9.73
CA ASP A 157 -3.84 12.88 -9.01
C ASP A 157 -4.15 13.96 -7.94
N PRO A 158 -3.16 14.37 -7.12
CA PRO A 158 -3.35 15.39 -6.10
C PRO A 158 -3.75 16.77 -6.64
N ASP A 159 -3.42 17.07 -7.90
CA ASP A 159 -3.74 18.34 -8.57
C ASP A 159 -5.13 18.31 -9.18
N GLY A 160 -5.79 17.15 -9.20
CA GLY A 160 -7.11 16.93 -9.77
C GLY A 160 -7.11 16.48 -11.22
N ASP A 161 -5.95 16.28 -11.83
CA ASP A 161 -5.83 15.77 -13.20
C ASP A 161 -6.29 14.31 -13.29
N LEU A 162 -6.96 13.96 -14.38
CA LEU A 162 -7.48 12.61 -14.62
C LEU A 162 -6.57 11.81 -15.54
N TYR A 163 -6.35 10.56 -15.18
CA TYR A 163 -5.56 9.60 -15.96
C TYR A 163 -6.28 8.26 -16.10
N LYS A 164 -5.91 7.48 -17.10
CA LYS A 164 -6.39 6.10 -17.26
C LYS A 164 -5.52 5.06 -16.57
N CYS A 165 -4.26 5.35 -16.34
CA CYS A 165 -3.30 4.40 -15.78
C CYS A 165 -2.56 5.01 -14.58
N TRP A 166 -2.32 4.21 -13.57
CA TRP A 166 -1.49 4.59 -12.41
C TRP A 166 -0.07 4.97 -12.80
N CYS A 167 0.45 4.34 -13.87
CA CYS A 167 1.80 4.61 -14.35
C CYS A 167 1.93 5.94 -15.11
N ASP A 168 0.81 6.57 -15.46
CA ASP A 168 0.78 7.79 -16.23
C ASP A 168 0.67 9.05 -15.36
N ILE A 169 0.43 8.87 -14.04
CA ILE A 169 0.28 9.97 -13.10
C ILE A 169 1.50 10.91 -13.17
N GLY A 170 1.25 12.21 -13.31
CA GLY A 170 2.28 13.25 -13.39
C GLY A 170 2.87 13.45 -14.80
N VAL A 171 2.53 12.60 -15.77
CA VAL A 171 2.91 12.81 -17.17
C VAL A 171 1.79 13.56 -17.87
N LYS A 172 1.92 14.88 -17.96
CA LYS A 172 0.85 15.77 -18.47
C LYS A 172 0.28 15.36 -19.86
N ASN A 173 1.12 14.80 -20.74
CA ASN A 173 0.68 14.34 -22.06
C ASN A 173 -0.29 13.15 -22.03
N TYR A 174 -0.41 12.46 -20.88
CA TYR A 174 -1.34 11.35 -20.67
C TYR A 174 -2.55 11.74 -19.82
N SER A 175 -2.64 13.00 -19.38
CA SER A 175 -3.83 13.53 -18.75
C SER A 175 -4.98 13.56 -19.75
N ILE A 176 -6.16 13.19 -19.30
CA ILE A 176 -7.39 13.13 -20.10
C ILE A 176 -8.47 14.08 -19.61
N GLY A 177 -8.18 14.88 -18.60
CA GLY A 177 -9.04 15.89 -18.02
C GLY A 177 -8.49 16.45 -16.72
#